data_8a5d47d989a4aab7041304c7c1aa803f
#
_entry.id   8a5d47d989a4aab7041304c7c1aa803f
#
_cell.length_a   1.000
_cell.length_b   1.000
_cell.length_c   1.000
_cell.angle_alpha   90.00
_cell.angle_beta   90.00
_cell.angle_gamma   90.00
#
_symmetry.space_group_name_H-M   'P 1'
#
loop_
_entity.id
_entity.type
_entity.pdbx_description
1 polymer ?
#
loop_
_entity_poly.entity_id
_entity_poly.type
_entity_poly.pdbx_seq_one_letter_code
_entity_poly.pdbx_strand_id
1 'polypeptide(L)'
;MRQISKMDRGIVLYMRQEGRGIGFINKIKAYQLQDEGYDTFRANEVLGFKRDERDYDLAAHMLRSLHVKSIKLMTNNPAKIKDLQLHGIRITGRIPVVVPPNKYDRFYLETKKRAGHLLDKTQPEEFLEQSEELHDNHHWEQAE
;
A
#
# COMPACT_ATOMS: atom_id res chain seq x y z
N MET A 1 0.07 -9.58 -11.25
CA MET A 1 -0.61 -9.76 -12.55
C MET A 1 -1.13 -11.20 -12.72
N ARG A 2 -0.33 -12.27 -12.66
CA ARG A 2 -0.81 -13.67 -12.82
C ARG A 2 -2.00 -14.06 -11.93
N GLN A 3 -2.11 -13.54 -10.73
CA GLN A 3 -3.23 -13.78 -9.82
C GLN A 3 -4.52 -13.08 -10.32
N ILE A 4 -4.38 -11.82 -10.73
CA ILE A 4 -5.50 -11.02 -11.25
C ILE A 4 -6.03 -11.60 -12.57
N SER A 5 -5.13 -12.06 -13.46
CA SER A 5 -5.56 -12.65 -14.74
C SER A 5 -6.35 -13.96 -14.62
N LYS A 6 -6.38 -14.58 -13.44
CA LYS A 6 -7.19 -15.76 -13.13
C LYS A 6 -8.54 -15.45 -12.49
N MET A 7 -8.82 -14.15 -12.26
CA MET A 7 -10.08 -13.69 -11.70
C MET A 7 -10.97 -13.16 -12.83
N ASP A 8 -12.28 -13.26 -12.66
CA ASP A 8 -13.25 -12.75 -13.64
C ASP A 8 -13.13 -11.24 -13.85
N ARG A 9 -12.76 -10.51 -12.81
CA ARG A 9 -12.57 -9.06 -12.82
C ARG A 9 -11.35 -8.65 -12.02
N GLY A 10 -10.58 -7.71 -12.53
CA GLY A 10 -9.44 -7.17 -11.82
C GLY A 10 -8.91 -5.89 -12.46
N ILE A 11 -8.34 -5.03 -11.64
CA ILE A 11 -7.74 -3.76 -12.04
C ILE A 11 -6.31 -3.72 -11.52
N VAL A 12 -5.38 -3.29 -12.38
CA VAL A 12 -4.01 -2.96 -11.98
C VAL A 12 -3.82 -1.46 -12.18
N LEU A 13 -3.69 -0.72 -11.09
CA LEU A 13 -3.32 0.69 -11.13
C LEU A 13 -1.80 0.81 -11.00
N TYR A 14 -1.16 1.35 -12.03
CA TYR A 14 0.27 1.63 -12.00
C TYR A 14 0.51 3.09 -11.60
N MET A 15 0.92 3.28 -10.35
CA MET A 15 1.21 4.61 -9.81
C MET A 15 2.68 4.96 -10.02
N ARG A 16 2.95 6.10 -10.69
CA ARG A 16 4.32 6.59 -10.92
C ARG A 16 4.89 7.28 -9.68
N GLN A 17 4.97 6.55 -8.57
CA GLN A 17 5.49 7.02 -7.28
C GLN A 17 6.76 6.26 -6.91
N GLU A 18 7.79 6.40 -7.76
CA GLU A 18 9.09 5.75 -7.60
C GLU A 18 9.77 6.18 -6.29
N GLY A 19 10.53 5.26 -5.68
CA GLY A 19 11.23 5.54 -4.43
C GLY A 19 10.30 5.85 -3.24
N ARG A 20 9.10 5.28 -3.17
CA ARG A 20 8.07 5.64 -2.19
C ARG A 20 7.64 7.12 -2.28
N GLY A 21 7.58 7.65 -3.50
CA GLY A 21 7.15 9.03 -3.75
C GLY A 21 8.27 10.05 -3.87
N ILE A 22 9.50 9.73 -3.47
CA ILE A 22 10.63 10.68 -3.54
C ILE A 22 11.23 10.84 -4.95
N GLY A 23 10.79 10.02 -5.90
CA GLY A 23 11.27 10.03 -7.27
C GLY A 23 12.55 9.22 -7.50
N PHE A 24 12.87 8.99 -8.77
CA PHE A 24 13.96 8.09 -9.16
C PHE A 24 15.34 8.60 -8.72
N ILE A 25 15.63 9.88 -8.91
CA ILE A 25 16.94 10.47 -8.58
C ILE A 25 17.22 10.35 -7.08
N ASN A 26 16.26 10.70 -6.24
CA ASN A 26 16.42 10.61 -4.79
C ASN A 26 16.45 9.16 -4.31
N LYS A 27 15.79 8.24 -5.01
CA LYS A 27 15.93 6.80 -4.76
C LYS A 27 17.39 6.32 -4.95
N ILE A 28 18.08 6.81 -5.99
CA ILE A 28 19.50 6.48 -6.21
C ILE A 28 20.37 7.07 -5.11
N LYS A 29 20.13 8.33 -4.69
CA LYS A 29 20.82 8.92 -3.54
C LYS A 29 20.57 8.13 -2.24
N ALA A 30 19.35 7.67 -2.03
CA ALA A 30 19.03 6.83 -0.87
C ALA A 30 19.78 5.48 -0.92
N TYR A 31 19.98 4.89 -2.08
CA TYR A 31 20.80 3.69 -2.22
C TYR A 31 22.27 3.95 -1.87
N GLN A 32 22.84 5.08 -2.29
CA GLN A 32 24.19 5.46 -1.88
C GLN A 32 24.31 5.54 -0.34
N LEU A 33 23.36 6.18 0.33
CA LEU A 33 23.34 6.22 1.79
C LEU A 33 23.18 4.83 2.42
N GLN A 34 22.43 3.92 1.78
CA GLN A 34 22.31 2.54 2.27
C GLN A 34 23.63 1.77 2.13
N ASP A 35 24.42 2.02 1.08
CA ASP A 35 25.77 1.47 0.92
C ASP A 35 26.73 2.00 2.00
N GLU A 36 26.48 3.20 2.53
CA GLU A 36 27.18 3.81 3.69
C GLU A 36 26.64 3.29 5.05
N GLY A 37 25.66 2.36 5.05
CA GLY A 37 25.15 1.69 6.25
C GLY A 37 23.84 2.22 6.81
N TYR A 38 23.20 3.20 6.17
CA TYR A 38 21.87 3.66 6.59
C TYR A 38 20.80 2.62 6.21
N ASP A 39 19.78 2.45 7.06
CA ASP A 39 18.59 1.72 6.64
C ASP A 39 17.73 2.55 5.65
N THR A 40 16.80 1.88 4.98
CA THR A 40 15.96 2.52 3.96
C THR A 40 15.17 3.74 4.48
N PHE A 41 14.71 3.70 5.74
CA PHE A 41 13.92 4.79 6.31
C PHE A 41 14.82 5.96 6.69
N ARG A 42 15.95 5.67 7.33
CA ARG A 42 16.93 6.67 7.74
C ARG A 42 17.54 7.37 6.54
N ALA A 43 17.81 6.64 5.44
CA ALA A 43 18.30 7.23 4.20
C ALA A 43 17.33 8.26 3.63
N ASN A 44 16.01 8.01 3.67
CA ASN A 44 15.01 8.99 3.24
C ASN A 44 14.97 10.22 4.16
N GLU A 45 15.05 10.03 5.48
CA GLU A 45 15.05 11.12 6.46
C GLU A 45 16.28 12.02 6.28
N VAL A 46 17.47 11.45 6.04
CA VAL A 46 18.70 12.19 5.75
C VAL A 46 18.56 13.05 4.48
N LEU A 47 17.81 12.58 3.49
CA LEU A 47 17.51 13.33 2.27
C LEU A 47 16.37 14.37 2.45
N GLY A 48 15.83 14.51 3.66
CA GLY A 48 14.76 15.47 3.97
C GLY A 48 13.35 14.99 3.63
N PHE A 49 13.14 13.72 3.38
CA PHE A 49 11.84 13.13 3.08
C PHE A 49 11.25 12.38 4.28
N LYS A 50 9.94 12.18 4.27
CA LYS A 50 9.29 11.24 5.19
C LYS A 50 9.70 9.80 4.82
N ARG A 51 9.44 8.88 5.72
CA ARG A 51 9.66 7.44 5.50
C ARG A 51 8.90 6.89 4.29
N ASP A 52 7.75 7.48 4.02
CA ASP A 52 6.89 7.14 2.89
C ASP A 52 6.14 8.40 2.44
N GLU A 53 6.41 8.88 1.22
CA GLU A 53 5.77 10.05 0.61
C GLU A 53 4.67 9.65 -0.38
N ARG A 54 4.28 8.36 -0.40
CA ARG A 54 3.21 7.92 -1.30
C ARG A 54 1.88 8.46 -0.83
N ASP A 55 1.11 8.89 -1.81
CA ASP A 55 -0.27 9.32 -1.67
C ASP A 55 -1.16 8.41 -2.52
N TYR A 56 -2.26 7.98 -1.97
CA TYR A 56 -3.22 7.10 -2.64
C TYR A 56 -4.52 7.81 -3.05
N ASP A 57 -4.64 9.14 -2.84
CA ASP A 57 -5.80 9.91 -3.28
C ASP A 57 -6.01 9.79 -4.80
N LEU A 58 -4.96 9.92 -5.59
CA LEU A 58 -5.04 9.73 -7.04
C LEU A 58 -5.54 8.33 -7.41
N ALA A 59 -5.09 7.28 -6.70
CA ALA A 59 -5.58 5.92 -6.93
C ALA A 59 -7.07 5.79 -6.59
N ALA A 60 -7.49 6.42 -5.49
CA ALA A 60 -8.90 6.46 -5.11
C ALA A 60 -9.74 7.22 -6.15
N HIS A 61 -9.23 8.34 -6.66
CA HIS A 61 -9.89 9.10 -7.72
C HIS A 61 -10.05 8.28 -9.00
N MET A 62 -9.00 7.57 -9.42
CA MET A 62 -9.06 6.66 -10.58
C MET A 62 -10.11 5.56 -10.40
N LEU A 63 -10.18 4.95 -9.21
CA LEU A 63 -11.19 3.92 -8.93
C LEU A 63 -12.61 4.48 -8.98
N ARG A 64 -12.85 5.68 -8.45
CA ARG A 64 -14.14 6.38 -8.54
C ARG A 64 -14.51 6.69 -9.99
N SER A 65 -13.57 7.19 -10.79
CA SER A 65 -13.80 7.47 -12.23
C SER A 65 -14.16 6.22 -13.04
N LEU A 66 -13.67 5.06 -12.60
CA LEU A 66 -14.03 3.76 -13.17
C LEU A 66 -15.34 3.18 -12.58
N HIS A 67 -16.06 3.97 -11.77
CA HIS A 67 -17.30 3.56 -11.10
C HIS A 67 -17.15 2.28 -10.24
N VAL A 68 -15.97 2.07 -9.66
CA VAL A 68 -15.70 0.93 -8.78
C VAL A 68 -16.30 1.21 -7.41
N LYS A 69 -17.30 0.43 -7.01
CA LYS A 69 -18.02 0.59 -5.73
C LYS A 69 -17.27 0.01 -4.54
N SER A 70 -16.56 -1.09 -4.75
CA SER A 70 -15.77 -1.75 -3.70
C SER A 70 -14.68 -2.62 -4.30
N ILE A 71 -13.63 -2.89 -3.52
CA ILE A 71 -12.50 -3.71 -3.97
C ILE A 71 -12.10 -4.74 -2.91
N LYS A 72 -11.52 -5.86 -3.41
CA LYS A 72 -10.60 -6.68 -2.63
C LYS A 72 -9.19 -6.24 -2.99
N LEU A 73 -8.45 -5.69 -2.03
CA LEU A 73 -7.14 -5.10 -2.28
C LEU A 73 -6.03 -6.15 -2.18
N MET A 74 -5.30 -6.32 -3.26
CA MET A 74 -4.12 -7.19 -3.27
C MET A 74 -2.92 -6.43 -2.70
N THR A 75 -2.61 -6.66 -1.43
CA THR A 75 -1.52 -5.98 -0.72
C THR A 75 -1.05 -6.75 0.52
N ASN A 76 0.19 -6.49 0.93
CA ASN A 76 0.73 -6.89 2.23
C ASN A 76 0.96 -5.67 3.15
N ASN A 77 0.67 -4.46 2.67
CA ASN A 77 0.87 -3.23 3.44
C ASN A 77 -0.46 -2.75 4.05
N PRO A 78 -0.64 -2.85 5.38
CA PRO A 78 -1.87 -2.38 6.04
C PRO A 78 -2.06 -0.86 5.91
N ALA A 79 -0.98 -0.07 5.86
CA ALA A 79 -1.09 1.37 5.66
C ALA A 79 -1.77 1.73 4.33
N LYS A 80 -1.57 0.93 3.27
CA LYS A 80 -2.24 1.12 1.99
C LYS A 80 -3.77 0.91 2.09
N ILE A 81 -4.20 -0.06 2.88
CA ILE A 81 -5.62 -0.30 3.14
C ILE A 81 -6.23 0.91 3.83
N LYS A 82 -5.61 1.30 4.94
CA LYS A 82 -6.08 2.43 5.76
C LYS A 82 -6.15 3.73 4.96
N ASP A 83 -5.15 4.02 4.15
CA ASP A 83 -5.11 5.26 3.38
C ASP A 83 -6.18 5.29 2.28
N LEU A 84 -6.37 4.21 1.52
CA LEU A 84 -7.46 4.12 0.54
C LEU A 84 -8.85 4.22 1.18
N GLN A 85 -9.03 3.69 2.39
CA GLN A 85 -10.28 3.83 3.15
C GLN A 85 -10.52 5.28 3.57
N LEU A 86 -9.49 6.00 4.03
CA LEU A 86 -9.56 7.44 4.32
C LEU A 86 -9.97 8.26 3.11
N HIS A 87 -9.59 7.82 1.90
CA HIS A 87 -10.02 8.43 0.65
C HIS A 87 -11.35 7.87 0.10
N GLY A 88 -12.16 7.22 0.95
CA GLY A 88 -13.53 6.80 0.64
C GLY A 88 -13.64 5.54 -0.24
N ILE A 89 -12.60 4.73 -0.36
CA ILE A 89 -12.66 3.46 -1.08
C ILE A 89 -13.11 2.34 -0.14
N ARG A 90 -14.25 1.73 -0.44
CA ARG A 90 -14.75 0.57 0.29
C ARG A 90 -13.90 -0.66 0.00
N ILE A 91 -13.17 -1.15 1.01
CA ILE A 91 -12.35 -2.37 0.91
C ILE A 91 -13.08 -3.51 1.61
N THR A 92 -13.49 -4.51 0.85
CA THR A 92 -14.25 -5.68 1.32
C THR A 92 -13.37 -6.87 1.67
N GLY A 93 -12.06 -6.76 1.49
CA GLY A 93 -11.11 -7.79 1.86
C GLY A 93 -9.71 -7.53 1.34
N ARG A 94 -8.76 -8.25 1.91
CA ARG A 94 -7.36 -8.26 1.51
C ARG A 94 -7.02 -9.56 0.81
N ILE A 95 -6.27 -9.47 -0.27
CA ILE A 95 -5.65 -10.63 -0.93
C ILE A 95 -4.14 -10.55 -0.65
N PRO A 96 -3.57 -11.52 0.08
CA PRO A 96 -2.14 -11.53 0.36
C PRO A 96 -1.33 -11.76 -0.91
N VAL A 97 -0.19 -11.05 -1.02
CA VAL A 97 0.79 -11.22 -2.10
C VAL A 97 2.02 -11.91 -1.49
N VAL A 98 1.96 -13.23 -1.43
CA VAL A 98 3.07 -14.02 -0.87
C VAL A 98 3.84 -14.64 -2.03
N VAL A 99 5.11 -14.27 -2.13
CA VAL A 99 6.07 -14.88 -3.05
C VAL A 99 7.15 -15.55 -2.19
N PRO A 100 7.51 -16.82 -2.46
CA PRO A 100 8.60 -17.44 -1.74
C PRO A 100 9.88 -16.60 -1.82
N PRO A 101 10.55 -16.33 -0.68
CA PRO A 101 11.76 -15.54 -0.69
C PRO A 101 12.87 -16.28 -1.44
N ASN A 102 13.65 -15.55 -2.21
CA ASN A 102 14.88 -16.03 -2.81
C ASN A 102 16.11 -15.56 -2.00
N LYS A 103 17.29 -16.01 -2.37
CA LYS A 103 18.53 -15.69 -1.63
C LYS A 103 18.89 -14.20 -1.65
N TYR A 104 18.39 -13.44 -2.64
CA TYR A 104 18.74 -12.02 -2.82
C TYR A 104 17.74 -11.08 -2.12
N ASP A 105 16.48 -11.52 -1.92
CA ASP A 105 15.43 -10.66 -1.38
C ASP A 105 15.10 -10.93 0.10
N ARG A 106 15.73 -11.96 0.72
CA ARG A 106 15.49 -12.33 2.11
C ARG A 106 15.65 -11.16 3.07
N PHE A 107 16.78 -10.45 3.00
CA PHE A 107 17.06 -9.30 3.85
C PHE A 107 16.02 -8.17 3.65
N TYR A 108 15.64 -7.91 2.41
CA TYR A 108 14.62 -6.91 2.08
C TYR A 108 13.24 -7.29 2.63
N LEU A 109 12.87 -8.56 2.58
CA LEU A 109 11.60 -9.04 3.14
C LEU A 109 11.59 -8.98 4.66
N GLU A 110 12.71 -9.28 5.33
CA GLU A 110 12.86 -9.11 6.78
C GLU A 110 12.69 -7.64 7.20
N THR A 111 13.29 -6.72 6.47
CA THR A 111 13.12 -5.28 6.69
C THR A 111 11.67 -4.85 6.54
N LYS A 112 10.97 -5.37 5.52
CA LYS A 112 9.52 -5.13 5.34
C LYS A 112 8.69 -5.69 6.49
N LYS A 113 9.00 -6.88 6.97
CA LYS A 113 8.30 -7.49 8.11
C LYS A 113 8.45 -6.64 9.36
N ARG A 114 9.67 -6.13 9.65
CA ARG A 114 9.93 -5.19 10.75
C ARG A 114 9.17 -3.87 10.60
N ALA A 115 8.92 -3.44 9.37
CA ALA A 115 8.13 -2.24 9.04
C ALA A 115 6.60 -2.49 9.06
N GLY A 116 6.13 -3.62 9.59
CA GLY A 116 4.70 -3.91 9.76
C GLY A 116 3.99 -4.46 8.52
N HIS A 117 4.73 -4.92 7.50
CA HIS A 117 4.11 -5.61 6.37
C HIS A 117 3.65 -7.02 6.73
N LEU A 118 2.42 -7.35 6.35
CA LEU A 118 1.82 -8.68 6.55
C LEU A 118 2.35 -9.64 5.47
N LEU A 119 3.39 -10.39 5.80
CA LEU A 119 4.02 -11.34 4.86
C LEU A 119 3.54 -12.78 5.06
N ASP A 120 2.72 -13.04 6.08
CA ASP A 120 2.14 -14.34 6.36
C ASP A 120 0.78 -14.52 5.66
N LYS A 121 0.39 -15.78 5.44
CA LYS A 121 -0.89 -16.13 4.79
C LYS A 121 -2.11 -15.89 5.69
N THR A 122 -1.89 -15.77 6.99
CA THR A 122 -2.94 -15.52 7.99
C THR A 122 -3.50 -14.12 7.84
N GLN A 123 -4.80 -14.01 7.69
CA GLN A 123 -5.51 -12.75 7.80
C GLN A 123 -5.73 -12.45 9.28
N PRO A 124 -5.34 -11.30 9.80
CA PRO A 124 -5.95 -10.81 11.03
C PRO A 124 -7.37 -10.36 10.66
N GLU A 125 -8.38 -11.09 11.12
CA GLU A 125 -9.80 -10.74 11.00
C GLU A 125 -10.09 -9.38 11.63
N GLU A 126 -9.32 -8.99 12.63
CA GLU A 126 -9.38 -7.70 13.34
C GLU A 126 -9.27 -6.44 12.45
N PHE A 127 -8.69 -6.54 11.25
CA PHE A 127 -8.59 -5.38 10.34
C PHE A 127 -9.89 -5.06 9.59
N LEU A 128 -10.82 -5.98 9.55
CA LEU A 128 -12.10 -5.77 8.85
C LEU A 128 -13.15 -5.17 9.77
N GLU A 129 -13.15 -5.52 11.07
CA GLU A 129 -14.11 -5.02 12.04
C GLU A 129 -13.97 -3.50 12.31
N GLN A 130 -12.73 -2.98 12.35
CA GLN A 130 -12.51 -1.53 12.53
C GLN A 130 -12.94 -0.69 11.31
N SER A 131 -13.19 -1.29 10.16
CA SER A 131 -13.66 -0.58 8.97
C SER A 131 -15.18 -0.41 8.92
N GLU A 132 -15.93 -1.24 9.62
CA GLU A 132 -17.40 -1.12 9.68
C GLU A 132 -17.81 -0.02 10.64
N GLU A 133 -17.13 0.17 11.78
CA GLU A 133 -17.43 1.25 12.74
C GLU A 133 -17.17 2.67 12.19
N LEU A 134 -16.25 2.83 11.23
CA LEU A 134 -15.97 4.13 10.60
C LEU A 134 -17.00 4.52 9.52
N HIS A 135 -17.77 3.57 9.00
CA HIS A 135 -18.76 3.83 7.94
C HIS A 135 -20.13 4.24 8.48
N ASP A 136 -20.47 3.85 9.71
CA ASP A 136 -21.76 4.19 10.33
C ASP A 136 -21.85 5.65 10.84
N ASN A 137 -20.69 6.35 10.94
CA ASN A 137 -20.65 7.73 11.47
C ASN A 137 -20.63 8.83 10.39
N HIS A 138 -20.71 8.52 9.11
CA HIS A 138 -20.84 9.52 8.05
C HIS A 138 -22.20 9.42 7.35
N HIS A 139 -23.20 9.97 7.99
CA HIS A 139 -24.43 10.41 7.32
C HIS A 139 -24.05 11.54 6.35
N TRP A 140 -24.06 11.24 5.06
CA TRP A 140 -24.11 12.28 4.03
C TRP A 140 -25.55 12.76 3.95
N GLU A 141 -25.86 13.85 4.63
CA GLU A 141 -27.08 14.60 4.36
C GLU A 141 -27.03 15.10 2.92
N GLN A 142 -28.11 14.83 2.22
CA GLN A 142 -28.40 15.27 0.86
C GLN A 142 -28.36 16.80 0.82
N ALA A 143 -27.50 17.39 0.01
CA ALA A 143 -27.67 18.75 -0.48
C ALA A 143 -28.30 18.65 -1.87
N GLU A 144 -29.51 19.19 -1.97
CA GLU A 144 -30.26 19.47 -3.20
C GLU A 144 -29.51 20.43 -4.13
#